data_ac21e0969fd00a63ce275b539190009e
#
_entry.id   ac21e0969fd00a63ce275b539190009e
#
_cell.length_a   1.000
_cell.length_b   1.000
_cell.length_c   1.000
_cell.angle_alpha   90.00
_cell.angle_beta   90.00
_cell.angle_gamma   90.00
#
_symmetry.space_group_name_H-M   'P 1'
#
loop_
_entity.id
_entity.type
_entity.pdbx_description
1 polymer ?
#
loop_
_entity_poly.entity_id
_entity_poly.type
_entity_poly.pdbx_seq_one_letter_code
_entity_poly.pdbx_strand_id
1 'polypeptide(L)'
;MQAVTRTGKILLGTLNETETISAVLEEIAEAIHTLKPLGWTLSVTIVDDGEGNLLPDIAQLCAERCGIIVEVIRGQHQGLGAALLYGFSHCLQDPSTEFIVNLDADGQHDGRQIGELLRMVSSTEAGITIGSRWTKGGKCSGLSPLRKVFSRCSSIALRTAGVPWSVKDPTTSFRVYDRRTAEILIRELVGFNGFSFFGAGIAVAAAYGIEVNESPIHFRPRLGGDSNLSWKQTKNAIRDLPRISAHSTMVGYREREFNPATASPKNYSAHRELELLASTPVSTRIILDTLSPSLGSEILEVGAGLGLITQMLVDDGKKVVALEPDAGLFDRFSKNITNASVSGHCMTLHEYLNTNGEAPSFDTVLYVNVLEHIGDDIGELKTAVKAMKPGGNIVIFVPAAPRLYGTMDWISGHYRRYRMNELKSVAVSAGLEVVDCKAFDPIGAIPYWLMYRFLKRRTLANSSVVLYDKVIIPLSAAIPQFIITKTGGKNLIMTARLPQPAV
;
A
#
# COMPACT_ATOMS: atom_id res chain seq x y z
N MET A 1 41.23 -3.16 8.32
CA MET A 1 39.84 -3.21 7.83
C MET A 1 39.00 -2.47 8.85
N GLN A 2 38.46 -1.32 8.49
CA GLN A 2 37.45 -0.68 9.35
C GLN A 2 36.23 -1.61 9.40
N ALA A 3 35.78 -1.95 10.60
CA ALA A 3 34.57 -2.73 10.77
C ALA A 3 33.41 -1.92 10.18
N VAL A 4 32.73 -2.47 9.19
CA VAL A 4 31.52 -1.85 8.62
C VAL A 4 30.48 -1.80 9.75
N THR A 5 30.16 -0.59 10.21
CA THR A 5 29.12 -0.37 11.22
C THR A 5 27.77 -0.61 10.57
N ARG A 6 26.97 -1.52 11.09
CA ARG A 6 25.61 -1.82 10.60
C ARG A 6 24.57 -1.22 11.54
N THR A 7 23.57 -0.57 10.99
CA THR A 7 22.54 0.13 11.78
C THR A 7 21.19 -0.57 11.65
N GLY A 8 20.55 -0.80 12.80
CA GLY A 8 19.22 -1.40 12.85
C GLY A 8 18.32 -0.76 13.90
N LYS A 9 17.02 -0.85 13.67
CA LYS A 9 15.96 -0.46 14.59
C LYS A 9 15.22 -1.70 15.09
N ILE A 10 14.95 -1.77 16.39
CA ILE A 10 14.16 -2.82 17.01
C ILE A 10 12.77 -2.24 17.25
N LEU A 11 11.76 -2.75 16.57
CA LEU A 11 10.39 -2.27 16.61
C LEU A 11 9.52 -3.16 17.48
N LEU A 12 8.87 -2.59 18.48
CA LEU A 12 7.87 -3.21 19.33
C LEU A 12 6.51 -2.57 19.07
N GLY A 13 5.50 -3.37 18.75
CA GLY A 13 4.10 -2.93 18.80
C GLY A 13 3.52 -3.26 20.17
N THR A 14 2.92 -2.28 20.83
CA THR A 14 2.26 -2.45 22.14
C THR A 14 0.82 -1.97 22.09
N LEU A 15 -0.03 -2.62 22.88
CA LEU A 15 -1.41 -2.18 23.09
C LEU A 15 -1.68 -1.84 24.56
N ASN A 16 -1.15 -2.60 25.52
CA ASN A 16 -1.26 -2.38 26.96
C ASN A 16 -0.21 -3.20 27.73
N GLU A 17 0.95 -3.47 27.15
CA GLU A 17 1.98 -4.36 27.71
C GLU A 17 2.88 -3.66 28.75
N THR A 18 2.33 -2.78 29.59
CA THR A 18 3.06 -2.02 30.63
C THR A 18 3.74 -2.92 31.67
N GLU A 19 3.17 -4.09 31.98
CA GLU A 19 3.73 -5.04 32.95
C GLU A 19 4.95 -5.81 32.42
N THR A 20 5.03 -6.04 31.10
CA THR A 20 6.04 -6.90 30.49
C THR A 20 7.17 -6.13 29.82
N ILE A 21 6.93 -4.87 29.44
CA ILE A 21 7.84 -4.06 28.64
C ILE A 21 9.24 -3.93 29.25
N SER A 22 9.34 -3.78 30.59
CA SER A 22 10.65 -3.65 31.27
C SER A 22 11.51 -4.91 31.08
N ALA A 23 10.91 -6.09 31.27
CA ALA A 23 11.62 -7.36 31.11
C ALA A 23 12.03 -7.59 29.64
N VAL A 24 11.19 -7.22 28.69
CA VAL A 24 11.51 -7.32 27.27
C VAL A 24 12.64 -6.37 26.88
N LEU A 25 12.64 -5.14 27.39
CA LEU A 25 13.70 -4.17 27.13
C LEU A 25 15.04 -4.60 27.77
N GLU A 26 15.03 -5.25 28.92
CA GLU A 26 16.25 -5.82 29.54
C GLU A 26 16.87 -6.90 28.64
N GLU A 27 16.09 -7.84 28.12
CA GLU A 27 16.58 -8.87 27.19
C GLU A 27 17.09 -8.27 25.86
N ILE A 28 16.41 -7.25 25.36
CA ILE A 28 16.86 -6.51 24.17
C ILE A 28 18.18 -5.78 24.45
N ALA A 29 18.33 -5.18 25.64
CA ALA A 29 19.55 -4.51 26.03
C ALA A 29 20.75 -5.48 26.10
N GLU A 30 20.54 -6.68 26.63
CA GLU A 30 21.57 -7.74 26.59
C GLU A 30 22.02 -8.05 25.15
N ALA A 31 21.05 -8.15 24.22
CA ALA A 31 21.37 -8.37 22.80
C ALA A 31 22.13 -7.18 22.20
N ILE A 32 21.69 -5.93 22.47
CA ILE A 32 22.35 -4.71 21.98
C ILE A 32 23.81 -4.65 22.47
N HIS A 33 24.02 -4.87 23.77
CA HIS A 33 25.36 -4.86 24.34
C HIS A 33 26.27 -5.95 23.77
N THR A 34 25.72 -7.13 23.49
CA THR A 34 26.46 -8.26 22.88
C THR A 34 26.82 -7.95 21.41
N LEU A 35 25.97 -7.22 20.69
CA LEU A 35 26.13 -6.95 19.27
C LEU A 35 26.97 -5.69 19.00
N LYS A 36 27.01 -4.74 19.93
CA LYS A 36 27.77 -3.49 19.79
C LYS A 36 29.27 -3.71 19.50
N PRO A 37 30.00 -4.59 20.19
CA PRO A 37 31.40 -4.89 19.87
C PRO A 37 31.59 -5.56 18.50
N LEU A 38 30.52 -6.12 17.92
CA LEU A 38 30.51 -6.73 16.58
C LEU A 38 30.19 -5.74 15.45
N GLY A 39 30.14 -4.44 15.76
CA GLY A 39 29.90 -3.37 14.78
C GLY A 39 28.41 -3.07 14.54
N TRP A 40 27.51 -3.47 15.44
CA TRP A 40 26.10 -3.13 15.33
C TRP A 40 25.74 -1.89 16.15
N THR A 41 25.03 -0.96 15.55
CA THR A 41 24.38 0.17 16.22
C THR A 41 22.88 -0.06 16.19
N LEU A 42 22.28 -0.34 17.36
CA LEU A 42 20.87 -0.69 17.48
C LEU A 42 20.16 0.29 18.44
N SER A 43 18.95 0.66 18.13
CA SER A 43 18.04 1.42 19.00
C SER A 43 16.64 0.81 18.95
N VAL A 44 15.81 1.13 19.94
CA VAL A 44 14.46 0.58 20.08
C VAL A 44 13.43 1.66 19.74
N THR A 45 12.43 1.34 18.93
CA THR A 45 11.25 2.15 18.70
C THR A 45 10.03 1.37 19.16
N ILE A 46 9.22 1.95 20.02
CA ILE A 46 7.98 1.35 20.51
C ILE A 46 6.81 2.12 19.89
N VAL A 47 5.91 1.42 19.24
CA VAL A 47 4.63 1.98 18.78
C VAL A 47 3.58 1.65 19.82
N ASP A 48 3.18 2.65 20.59
CA ASP A 48 2.14 2.51 21.62
C ASP A 48 0.75 2.78 21.05
N ASP A 49 0.01 1.70 20.78
CA ASP A 49 -1.37 1.73 20.28
C ASP A 49 -2.40 1.60 21.42
N GLY A 50 -1.96 1.67 22.71
CA GLY A 50 -2.79 1.61 23.89
C GLY A 50 -3.39 2.97 24.30
N GLU A 51 -4.36 2.95 25.22
CA GLU A 51 -5.03 4.17 25.69
C GLU A 51 -4.33 4.83 26.91
N GLY A 52 -3.34 4.15 27.52
CA GLY A 52 -2.63 4.61 28.71
C GLY A 52 -1.47 5.58 28.40
N ASN A 53 -1.02 6.31 29.45
CA ASN A 53 0.11 7.24 29.37
C ASN A 53 1.36 6.76 30.17
N LEU A 54 1.31 5.57 30.79
CA LEU A 54 2.40 5.07 31.65
C LEU A 54 3.55 4.42 30.89
N LEU A 55 3.30 3.91 29.69
CA LEU A 55 4.28 3.17 28.91
C LEU A 55 5.54 4.01 28.59
N PRO A 56 5.45 5.28 28.15
CA PRO A 56 6.61 6.10 27.86
C PRO A 56 7.54 6.27 29.07
N ASP A 57 6.98 6.52 30.26
CA ASP A 57 7.77 6.73 31.48
C ASP A 57 8.49 5.44 31.89
N ILE A 58 7.79 4.28 31.84
CA ILE A 58 8.38 2.97 32.15
C ILE A 58 9.49 2.64 31.16
N ALA A 59 9.27 2.86 29.87
CA ALA A 59 10.24 2.59 28.83
C ALA A 59 11.49 3.46 28.98
N GLN A 60 11.31 4.75 29.29
CA GLN A 60 12.41 5.69 29.49
C GLN A 60 13.26 5.32 30.72
N LEU A 61 12.64 5.02 31.86
CA LEU A 61 13.34 4.57 33.06
C LEU A 61 14.14 3.28 32.83
N CYS A 62 13.57 2.34 32.07
CA CYS A 62 14.26 1.11 31.70
C CYS A 62 15.44 1.38 30.75
N ALA A 63 15.26 2.27 29.77
CA ALA A 63 16.29 2.67 28.81
C ALA A 63 17.53 3.27 29.52
N GLU A 64 17.30 4.17 30.48
CA GLU A 64 18.36 4.78 31.29
C GLU A 64 19.10 3.74 32.12
N ARG A 65 18.35 2.84 32.81
CA ARG A 65 18.93 1.77 33.61
C ARG A 65 19.77 0.79 32.78
N CYS A 66 19.29 0.46 31.58
CA CYS A 66 19.94 -0.50 30.70
C CYS A 66 20.99 0.14 29.76
N GLY A 67 21.10 1.45 29.70
CA GLY A 67 22.06 2.16 28.84
C GLY A 67 21.79 1.96 27.36
N ILE A 68 20.52 1.94 26.95
CA ILE A 68 20.06 1.79 25.55
C ILE A 68 19.23 3.00 25.10
N ILE A 69 19.11 3.18 23.81
CA ILE A 69 18.26 4.24 23.22
C ILE A 69 16.89 3.65 22.94
N VAL A 70 15.86 4.22 23.55
CA VAL A 70 14.46 3.86 23.34
C VAL A 70 13.65 5.12 22.98
N GLU A 71 12.83 5.01 21.95
CA GLU A 71 11.89 6.01 21.53
C GLU A 71 10.47 5.42 21.56
N VAL A 72 9.51 6.16 22.11
CA VAL A 72 8.09 5.76 22.13
C VAL A 72 7.30 6.71 21.24
N ILE A 73 6.61 6.15 20.25
CA ILE A 73 5.72 6.91 19.36
C ILE A 73 4.28 6.45 19.54
N ARG A 74 3.33 7.39 19.44
CA ARG A 74 1.91 7.09 19.61
C ARG A 74 1.33 6.47 18.33
N GLY A 75 0.69 5.32 18.46
CA GLY A 75 -0.02 4.65 17.37
C GLY A 75 -1.34 5.36 17.00
N GLN A 76 -1.98 4.87 15.96
CA GLN A 76 -3.21 5.48 15.40
C GLN A 76 -4.48 4.67 15.72
N HIS A 77 -4.42 3.66 16.57
CA HIS A 77 -5.53 2.75 16.96
C HIS A 77 -6.22 2.07 15.77
N GLN A 78 -5.47 1.81 14.69
CA GLN A 78 -5.98 1.16 13.46
C GLN A 78 -5.67 -0.33 13.40
N GLY A 79 -5.08 -0.89 14.45
CA GLY A 79 -4.73 -2.30 14.59
C GLY A 79 -3.26 -2.61 14.28
N LEU A 80 -2.84 -3.83 14.65
CA LEU A 80 -1.43 -4.25 14.67
C LEU A 80 -0.69 -3.99 13.34
N GLY A 81 -1.28 -4.35 12.19
CA GLY A 81 -0.62 -4.16 10.90
C GLY A 81 -0.40 -2.69 10.56
N ALA A 82 -1.37 -1.82 10.87
CA ALA A 82 -1.23 -0.38 10.67
C ALA A 82 -0.17 0.23 11.60
N ALA A 83 -0.14 -0.20 12.86
CA ALA A 83 0.87 0.22 13.84
C ALA A 83 2.28 -0.17 13.37
N LEU A 84 2.45 -1.40 12.85
CA LEU A 84 3.73 -1.84 12.30
C LEU A 84 4.17 -1.05 11.06
N LEU A 85 3.27 -0.78 10.12
CA LEU A 85 3.59 0.06 8.95
C LEU A 85 3.97 1.48 9.35
N TYR A 86 3.28 2.06 10.33
CA TYR A 86 3.63 3.35 10.88
C TYR A 86 5.02 3.32 11.54
N GLY A 87 5.31 2.28 12.35
CA GLY A 87 6.63 2.07 12.95
C GLY A 87 7.73 1.87 11.91
N PHE A 88 7.50 1.09 10.85
CA PHE A 88 8.44 0.94 9.73
C PHE A 88 8.74 2.29 9.06
N SER A 89 7.69 3.05 8.75
CA SER A 89 7.83 4.36 8.13
C SER A 89 8.64 5.32 9.01
N HIS A 90 8.43 5.29 10.33
CA HIS A 90 9.18 6.09 11.28
C HIS A 90 10.66 5.66 11.35
N CYS A 91 10.93 4.35 11.50
CA CYS A 91 12.30 3.82 11.53
C CYS A 91 13.11 4.15 10.27
N LEU A 92 12.46 4.18 9.11
CA LEU A 92 13.11 4.47 7.82
C LEU A 92 13.33 5.96 7.54
N GLN A 93 12.83 6.88 8.38
CA GLN A 93 13.20 8.31 8.31
C GLN A 93 14.70 8.52 8.57
N ASP A 94 15.32 7.63 9.35
CA ASP A 94 16.77 7.58 9.49
C ASP A 94 17.37 6.85 8.28
N PRO A 95 18.10 7.58 7.38
CA PRO A 95 18.67 6.96 6.19
C PRO A 95 19.75 5.91 6.48
N SER A 96 20.33 5.92 7.69
CA SER A 96 21.32 4.92 8.11
C SER A 96 20.71 3.58 8.50
N THR A 97 19.40 3.47 8.70
CA THR A 97 18.73 2.23 9.07
C THR A 97 18.80 1.21 7.92
N GLU A 98 19.53 0.13 8.12
CA GLU A 98 19.68 -0.98 7.18
C GLU A 98 18.68 -2.11 7.45
N PHE A 99 18.34 -2.32 8.73
CA PHE A 99 17.49 -3.43 9.18
C PHE A 99 16.45 -2.97 10.20
N ILE A 100 15.27 -3.60 10.13
CA ILE A 100 14.23 -3.46 11.16
C ILE A 100 13.96 -4.84 11.75
N VAL A 101 14.11 -4.97 13.07
CA VAL A 101 13.76 -6.16 13.84
C VAL A 101 12.40 -5.94 14.47
N ASN A 102 11.42 -6.79 14.18
CA ASN A 102 10.11 -6.74 14.81
C ASN A 102 9.92 -7.92 15.78
N LEU A 103 9.44 -7.66 16.98
CA LEU A 103 9.00 -8.69 17.93
C LEU A 103 7.89 -8.14 18.85
N ASP A 104 7.16 -9.04 19.52
CA ASP A 104 6.09 -8.66 20.42
C ASP A 104 6.62 -8.25 21.81
N ALA A 105 5.92 -7.34 22.47
CA ALA A 105 6.27 -6.83 23.80
C ALA A 105 5.75 -7.68 24.97
N ASP A 106 5.19 -8.87 24.70
CA ASP A 106 4.59 -9.77 25.71
C ASP A 106 5.57 -10.78 26.35
N GLY A 107 6.84 -10.75 25.94
CA GLY A 107 7.91 -11.61 26.43
C GLY A 107 7.87 -13.05 25.89
N GLN A 108 7.00 -13.39 24.96
CA GLN A 108 6.99 -14.72 24.35
C GLN A 108 8.20 -14.95 23.42
N HIS A 109 8.72 -13.90 22.82
CA HIS A 109 9.96 -13.89 22.06
C HIS A 109 11.13 -13.52 22.97
N ASP A 110 12.21 -14.32 22.92
CA ASP A 110 13.43 -14.02 23.67
C ASP A 110 14.24 -12.95 22.94
N GLY A 111 14.29 -11.74 23.48
CA GLY A 111 15.03 -10.60 22.92
C GLY A 111 16.51 -10.88 22.68
N ARG A 112 17.13 -11.78 23.44
CA ARG A 112 18.53 -12.19 23.29
C ARG A 112 18.80 -12.92 21.97
N GLN A 113 17.77 -13.49 21.32
CA GLN A 113 17.91 -14.17 20.03
C GLN A 113 17.94 -13.21 18.81
N ILE A 114 17.79 -11.90 19.01
CA ILE A 114 17.90 -10.89 17.94
C ILE A 114 19.19 -11.05 17.13
N GLY A 115 20.30 -11.31 17.83
CA GLY A 115 21.60 -11.46 17.18
C GLY A 115 21.71 -12.61 16.18
N GLU A 116 20.96 -13.69 16.39
CA GLU A 116 20.94 -14.83 15.46
C GLU A 116 20.20 -14.46 14.16
N LEU A 117 19.07 -13.77 14.28
CA LEU A 117 18.30 -13.32 13.12
C LEU A 117 19.08 -12.26 12.32
N LEU A 118 19.70 -11.29 12.99
CA LEU A 118 20.52 -10.27 12.34
C LEU A 118 21.74 -10.86 11.62
N ARG A 119 22.41 -11.84 12.21
CA ARG A 119 23.51 -12.53 11.54
C ARG A 119 23.04 -13.27 10.29
N MET A 120 21.89 -13.92 10.34
CA MET A 120 21.33 -14.65 9.20
C MET A 120 20.96 -13.70 8.06
N VAL A 121 20.22 -12.64 8.30
CA VAL A 121 19.82 -11.69 7.26
C VAL A 121 21.03 -10.99 6.63
N SER A 122 22.05 -10.70 7.42
CA SER A 122 23.24 -9.99 6.94
C SER A 122 24.28 -10.90 6.25
N SER A 123 24.18 -12.21 6.41
CA SER A 123 25.07 -13.19 5.75
C SER A 123 24.46 -13.81 4.50
N THR A 124 23.19 -13.50 4.21
CA THR A 124 22.46 -14.00 3.04
C THR A 124 21.91 -12.81 2.26
N GLU A 125 21.43 -13.05 1.04
CA GLU A 125 20.70 -12.04 0.26
C GLU A 125 19.20 -11.99 0.63
N ALA A 126 18.82 -12.63 1.75
CA ALA A 126 17.43 -12.66 2.20
C ALA A 126 16.98 -11.28 2.69
N GLY A 127 15.86 -10.82 2.17
CA GLY A 127 15.24 -9.57 2.65
C GLY A 127 14.40 -9.76 3.92
N ILE A 128 14.04 -11.03 4.27
CA ILE A 128 13.33 -11.37 5.51
C ILE A 128 14.00 -12.57 6.18
N THR A 129 14.26 -12.43 7.49
CA THR A 129 14.58 -13.58 8.36
C THR A 129 13.50 -13.73 9.42
N ILE A 130 12.88 -14.90 9.49
CA ILE A 130 11.80 -15.23 10.42
C ILE A 130 12.35 -16.05 11.60
N GLY A 131 12.03 -15.64 12.81
CA GLY A 131 12.20 -16.47 14.00
C GLY A 131 11.14 -17.59 14.01
N SER A 132 11.53 -18.81 13.68
CA SER A 132 10.62 -19.93 13.44
C SER A 132 10.58 -20.92 14.61
N ARG A 133 9.36 -21.23 15.05
CA ARG A 133 9.08 -22.27 16.06
C ARG A 133 9.12 -23.67 15.49
N TRP A 134 9.02 -23.79 14.16
CA TRP A 134 8.79 -25.05 13.44
C TRP A 134 9.96 -25.50 12.59
N THR A 135 11.02 -24.74 12.49
CA THR A 135 12.26 -25.18 11.84
C THR A 135 13.08 -26.06 12.79
N LYS A 136 14.10 -26.79 12.24
CA LYS A 136 14.95 -27.68 13.05
C LYS A 136 15.70 -26.87 14.11
N GLY A 137 15.53 -27.24 15.37
CA GLY A 137 16.07 -26.49 16.52
C GLY A 137 15.09 -25.53 17.18
N GLY A 138 13.99 -25.16 16.50
CA GLY A 138 12.94 -24.33 17.08
C GLY A 138 12.18 -25.03 18.19
N LYS A 139 11.77 -24.27 19.21
CA LYS A 139 10.99 -24.76 20.36
C LYS A 139 9.77 -23.89 20.58
N CYS A 140 8.67 -24.53 20.98
CA CYS A 140 7.41 -23.85 21.27
C CYS A 140 6.79 -24.38 22.56
N SER A 141 7.09 -23.73 23.68
CA SER A 141 6.52 -24.03 25.00
C SER A 141 5.35 -23.11 25.36
N GLY A 142 5.25 -21.94 24.70
CA GLY A 142 4.25 -20.91 24.98
C GLY A 142 2.84 -21.15 24.43
N LEU A 143 2.62 -22.19 23.61
CA LEU A 143 1.30 -22.49 23.03
C LEU A 143 0.72 -23.80 23.55
N SER A 144 -0.59 -23.78 23.84
CA SER A 144 -1.34 -25.02 24.12
C SER A 144 -1.37 -25.95 22.89
N PRO A 145 -1.60 -27.27 23.06
CA PRO A 145 -1.67 -28.22 21.95
C PRO A 145 -2.66 -27.79 20.85
N LEU A 146 -3.83 -27.30 21.23
CA LEU A 146 -4.84 -26.84 20.30
C LEU A 146 -4.36 -25.62 19.48
N ARG A 147 -3.70 -24.65 20.12
CA ARG A 147 -3.12 -23.48 19.45
C ARG A 147 -1.96 -23.87 18.52
N LYS A 148 -1.17 -24.90 18.85
CA LYS A 148 -0.15 -25.45 17.94
C LYS A 148 -0.77 -26.02 16.66
N VAL A 149 -1.84 -26.79 16.79
CA VAL A 149 -2.58 -27.33 15.63
C VAL A 149 -3.13 -26.17 14.79
N PHE A 150 -3.80 -25.20 15.44
CA PHE A 150 -4.34 -24.03 14.76
C PHE A 150 -3.27 -23.22 13.99
N SER A 151 -2.11 -22.97 14.61
CA SER A 151 -0.99 -22.28 13.95
C SER A 151 -0.49 -23.03 12.71
N ARG A 152 -0.45 -24.37 12.75
CA ARG A 152 -0.06 -25.19 11.59
C ARG A 152 -1.12 -25.16 10.48
N CYS A 153 -2.39 -25.24 10.84
CA CYS A 153 -3.48 -25.10 9.86
C CYS A 153 -3.47 -23.73 9.19
N SER A 154 -3.24 -22.65 9.97
CA SER A 154 -3.10 -21.30 9.45
C SER A 154 -1.90 -21.18 8.50
N SER A 155 -0.78 -21.84 8.81
CA SER A 155 0.40 -21.87 7.94
C SER A 155 0.10 -22.55 6.60
N ILE A 156 -0.66 -23.65 6.60
CA ILE A 156 -1.12 -24.33 5.36
C ILE A 156 -2.02 -23.40 4.56
N ALA A 157 -3.01 -22.77 5.20
CA ALA A 157 -3.93 -21.85 4.54
C ALA A 157 -3.19 -20.64 3.93
N LEU A 158 -2.18 -20.09 4.60
CA LEU A 158 -1.36 -19.01 4.06
C LEU A 158 -0.52 -19.44 2.85
N ARG A 159 -0.05 -20.69 2.81
CA ARG A 159 0.65 -21.24 1.63
C ARG A 159 -0.26 -21.33 0.41
N THR A 160 -1.52 -21.68 0.57
CA THR A 160 -2.49 -21.63 -0.54
C THR A 160 -2.79 -20.19 -0.99
N ALA A 161 -2.48 -19.20 -0.15
CA ALA A 161 -2.68 -17.78 -0.44
C ALA A 161 -1.43 -17.07 -1.00
N GLY A 162 -0.32 -17.80 -1.28
CA GLY A 162 0.87 -17.25 -1.92
C GLY A 162 2.14 -17.25 -1.06
N VAL A 163 2.09 -17.70 0.19
CA VAL A 163 3.30 -17.90 1.01
C VAL A 163 4.09 -19.10 0.47
N PRO A 164 5.43 -19.03 0.30
CA PRO A 164 6.25 -20.14 -0.17
C PRO A 164 6.15 -21.37 0.74
N TRP A 165 6.13 -22.57 0.14
CA TRP A 165 6.09 -23.84 0.88
C TRP A 165 7.33 -24.09 1.73
N SER A 166 8.46 -23.45 1.40
CA SER A 166 9.69 -23.49 2.19
C SER A 166 9.55 -22.85 3.57
N VAL A 167 8.67 -21.84 3.71
CA VAL A 167 8.43 -21.12 4.97
C VAL A 167 7.54 -21.97 5.88
N LYS A 168 8.07 -22.34 7.05
CA LYS A 168 7.40 -23.22 8.03
C LYS A 168 6.56 -22.45 9.04
N ASP A 169 6.96 -21.22 9.40
CA ASP A 169 6.30 -20.39 10.40
C ASP A 169 5.92 -18.99 9.89
N PRO A 170 4.93 -18.88 8.99
CA PRO A 170 4.51 -17.59 8.45
C PRO A 170 3.69 -16.74 9.42
N THR A 171 3.42 -17.24 10.64
CA THR A 171 2.50 -16.60 11.59
C THR A 171 3.20 -15.89 12.75
N THR A 172 4.51 -16.07 12.92
CA THR A 172 5.28 -15.39 13.97
C THR A 172 5.55 -13.93 13.61
N SER A 173 5.57 -13.07 14.62
CA SER A 173 5.91 -11.64 14.52
C SER A 173 7.41 -11.38 14.64
N PHE A 174 8.19 -12.30 15.23
CA PHE A 174 9.63 -12.12 15.40
C PHE A 174 10.36 -12.25 14.06
N ARG A 175 10.75 -11.11 13.49
CA ARG A 175 11.32 -11.02 12.14
C ARG A 175 12.35 -9.93 12.03
N VAL A 176 13.28 -10.10 11.11
CA VAL A 176 14.15 -9.05 10.62
C VAL A 176 13.81 -8.78 9.17
N TYR A 177 13.74 -7.53 8.82
CA TYR A 177 13.54 -7.03 7.46
C TYR A 177 14.74 -6.18 7.05
N ASP A 178 15.24 -6.32 5.84
CA ASP A 178 16.13 -5.33 5.27
C ASP A 178 15.35 -4.06 4.88
N ARG A 179 16.07 -2.96 4.68
CA ARG A 179 15.48 -1.65 4.33
C ARG A 179 14.58 -1.75 3.11
N ARG A 180 15.07 -2.36 2.03
CA ARG A 180 14.32 -2.50 0.77
C ARG A 180 13.01 -3.24 0.97
N THR A 181 13.03 -4.33 1.71
CA THR A 181 11.82 -5.10 2.00
C THR A 181 10.84 -4.30 2.84
N ALA A 182 11.30 -3.59 3.87
CA ALA A 182 10.44 -2.75 4.71
C ALA A 182 9.76 -1.64 3.87
N GLU A 183 10.47 -0.97 2.96
CA GLU A 183 9.93 0.02 2.02
C GLU A 183 8.85 -0.59 1.11
N ILE A 184 9.07 -1.80 0.60
CA ILE A 184 8.07 -2.53 -0.19
C ILE A 184 6.83 -2.83 0.64
N LEU A 185 6.99 -3.33 1.88
CA LEU A 185 5.87 -3.68 2.74
C LEU A 185 5.03 -2.47 3.14
N ILE A 186 5.66 -1.31 3.39
CA ILE A 186 4.95 -0.05 3.66
C ILE A 186 4.01 0.28 2.50
N ARG A 187 4.48 0.14 1.26
CA ARG A 187 3.70 0.43 0.06
C ARG A 187 2.60 -0.60 -0.20
N GLU A 188 2.90 -1.88 -0.03
CA GLU A 188 2.02 -2.96 -0.51
C GLU A 188 1.01 -3.44 0.54
N LEU A 189 1.24 -3.23 1.83
CA LEU A 189 0.40 -3.83 2.88
C LEU A 189 -0.62 -2.88 3.50
N VAL A 190 -0.84 -1.71 2.91
CA VAL A 190 -1.89 -0.79 3.35
C VAL A 190 -3.24 -1.52 3.40
N GLY A 191 -3.90 -1.43 4.56
CA GLY A 191 -5.19 -2.07 4.80
C GLY A 191 -5.13 -3.53 5.30
N PHE A 192 -3.94 -4.15 5.47
CA PHE A 192 -3.78 -5.41 6.20
C PHE A 192 -3.56 -5.14 7.70
N ASN A 193 -4.59 -4.67 8.40
CA ASN A 193 -4.47 -4.10 9.75
C ASN A 193 -4.43 -5.14 10.88
N GLY A 194 -4.63 -6.43 10.59
CA GLY A 194 -4.68 -7.52 11.57
C GLY A 194 -3.49 -8.47 11.50
N PHE A 195 -3.63 -9.64 12.14
CA PHE A 195 -2.61 -10.71 12.11
C PHE A 195 -2.30 -11.25 10.71
N SER A 196 -3.21 -11.05 9.75
CA SER A 196 -2.98 -11.35 8.34
C SER A 196 -1.80 -10.59 7.73
N PHE A 197 -1.37 -9.47 8.34
CA PHE A 197 -0.20 -8.68 7.95
C PHE A 197 1.05 -9.54 7.75
N PHE A 198 1.33 -10.43 8.69
CA PHE A 198 2.55 -11.24 8.64
C PHE A 198 2.56 -12.22 7.47
N GLY A 199 1.44 -12.89 7.21
CA GLY A 199 1.29 -13.79 6.07
C GLY A 199 1.29 -13.04 4.74
N ALA A 200 0.60 -11.91 4.67
CA ALA A 200 0.56 -11.05 3.50
C ALA A 200 1.96 -10.52 3.15
N GLY A 201 2.74 -10.09 4.16
CA GLY A 201 4.10 -9.59 3.98
C GLY A 201 5.02 -10.63 3.33
N ILE A 202 4.95 -11.90 3.75
CA ILE A 202 5.73 -12.98 3.13
C ILE A 202 5.26 -13.25 1.70
N ALA A 203 3.95 -13.29 1.46
CA ALA A 203 3.39 -13.55 0.13
C ALA A 203 3.77 -12.44 -0.86
N VAL A 204 3.76 -11.18 -0.40
CA VAL A 204 4.22 -10.02 -1.19
C VAL A 204 5.73 -10.10 -1.42
N ALA A 205 6.55 -10.32 -0.40
CA ALA A 205 8.00 -10.43 -0.54
C ALA A 205 8.38 -11.53 -1.55
N ALA A 206 7.74 -12.70 -1.45
CA ALA A 206 7.94 -13.79 -2.41
C ALA A 206 7.53 -13.40 -3.85
N ALA A 207 6.47 -12.60 -4.00
CA ALA A 207 6.05 -12.09 -5.31
C ALA A 207 7.08 -11.12 -5.92
N TYR A 208 7.82 -10.39 -5.09
CA TYR A 208 8.98 -9.57 -5.48
C TYR A 208 10.27 -10.36 -5.70
N GLY A 209 10.24 -11.70 -5.53
CA GLY A 209 11.44 -12.52 -5.61
C GLY A 209 12.39 -12.36 -4.42
N ILE A 210 11.91 -11.77 -3.32
CA ILE A 210 12.70 -11.59 -2.10
C ILE A 210 12.81 -12.92 -1.37
N GLU A 211 14.03 -13.31 -1.05
CA GLU A 211 14.30 -14.53 -0.29
C GLU A 211 13.84 -14.38 1.17
N VAL A 212 13.25 -15.46 1.71
CA VAL A 212 12.77 -15.53 3.08
C VAL A 212 13.44 -16.70 3.78
N ASN A 213 14.24 -16.41 4.82
CA ASN A 213 14.95 -17.40 5.64
C ASN A 213 14.29 -17.58 7.01
N GLU A 214 14.56 -18.71 7.65
CA GLU A 214 14.04 -19.03 8.98
C GLU A 214 15.19 -19.39 9.93
N SER A 215 15.25 -18.69 11.08
CA SER A 215 16.13 -19.00 12.21
C SER A 215 15.34 -19.69 13.32
N PRO A 216 15.85 -20.76 13.95
CA PRO A 216 15.14 -21.40 15.06
C PRO A 216 15.07 -20.47 16.27
N ILE A 217 13.87 -20.36 16.87
CA ILE A 217 13.67 -19.63 18.12
C ILE A 217 13.04 -20.50 19.20
N HIS A 218 13.18 -20.06 20.44
CA HIS A 218 12.44 -20.59 21.57
C HIS A 218 11.29 -19.66 21.92
N PHE A 219 10.08 -20.03 21.51
CA PHE A 219 8.85 -19.32 21.84
C PHE A 219 8.35 -19.75 23.22
N ARG A 220 8.36 -18.83 24.18
CA ARG A 220 8.12 -19.05 25.60
C ARG A 220 6.65 -18.79 26.00
N PRO A 221 6.24 -19.22 27.19
CA PRO A 221 5.02 -18.69 27.79
C PRO A 221 5.07 -17.16 27.93
N ARG A 222 3.94 -16.51 27.86
CA ARG A 222 3.81 -15.07 28.06
C ARG A 222 4.22 -14.68 29.48
N LEU A 223 4.91 -13.56 29.65
CA LEU A 223 5.34 -13.05 30.95
C LEU A 223 4.18 -12.45 31.76
N GLY A 224 3.18 -11.89 31.08
CA GLY A 224 1.99 -11.29 31.68
C GLY A 224 0.90 -11.00 30.66
N GLY A 225 -0.26 -10.57 31.14
CA GLY A 225 -1.40 -10.18 30.32
C GLY A 225 -2.16 -11.32 29.63
N ASP A 226 -3.35 -11.02 29.14
CA ASP A 226 -4.19 -11.94 28.39
C ASP A 226 -3.85 -11.97 26.90
N SER A 227 -4.18 -13.08 26.24
CA SER A 227 -3.94 -13.21 24.81
C SER A 227 -4.94 -12.38 24.01
N ASN A 228 -4.45 -11.40 23.27
CA ASN A 228 -5.25 -10.56 22.35
C ASN A 228 -5.80 -11.33 21.13
N LEU A 229 -5.43 -12.61 20.94
CA LEU A 229 -5.94 -13.43 19.82
C LEU A 229 -7.38 -13.86 20.11
N SER A 230 -8.32 -13.03 19.69
CA SER A 230 -9.76 -13.32 19.80
C SER A 230 -10.26 -14.17 18.61
N TRP A 231 -11.40 -14.84 18.80
CA TRP A 231 -12.10 -15.54 17.71
C TRP A 231 -12.46 -14.60 16.53
N LYS A 232 -12.72 -13.32 16.82
CA LYS A 232 -12.95 -12.26 15.82
C LYS A 232 -11.72 -12.03 14.92
N GLN A 233 -10.54 -11.97 15.52
CA GLN A 233 -9.28 -11.78 14.79
C GLN A 233 -8.93 -12.99 13.93
N THR A 234 -9.16 -14.19 14.44
CA THR A 234 -9.04 -15.44 13.67
C THR A 234 -9.95 -15.45 12.44
N LYS A 235 -11.22 -15.09 12.61
CA LYS A 235 -12.20 -14.99 11.52
C LYS A 235 -11.77 -13.96 10.47
N ASN A 236 -11.25 -12.82 10.91
CA ASN A 236 -10.72 -11.80 10.00
C ASN A 236 -9.51 -12.30 9.21
N ALA A 237 -8.56 -12.98 9.85
CA ALA A 237 -7.40 -13.56 9.18
C ALA A 237 -7.81 -14.59 8.09
N ILE A 238 -8.82 -15.42 8.34
CA ILE A 238 -9.38 -16.35 7.34
C ILE A 238 -10.02 -15.57 6.18
N ARG A 239 -10.77 -14.49 6.45
CA ARG A 239 -11.39 -13.65 5.42
C ARG A 239 -10.36 -12.94 4.55
N ASP A 240 -9.16 -12.71 5.07
CA ASP A 240 -8.08 -12.06 4.33
C ASP A 240 -7.34 -13.01 3.38
N LEU A 241 -7.46 -14.34 3.51
CA LEU A 241 -6.75 -15.29 2.66
C LEU A 241 -6.98 -15.07 1.15
N PRO A 242 -8.22 -14.93 0.64
CA PRO A 242 -8.44 -14.61 -0.76
C PRO A 242 -7.84 -13.25 -1.17
N ARG A 243 -7.81 -12.30 -0.24
CA ARG A 243 -7.23 -10.98 -0.45
C ARG A 243 -5.72 -11.07 -0.56
N ILE A 244 -5.05 -11.82 0.31
CA ILE A 244 -3.60 -12.08 0.27
C ILE A 244 -3.25 -12.71 -1.08
N SER A 245 -3.96 -13.79 -1.47
CA SER A 245 -3.73 -14.48 -2.73
C SER A 245 -3.91 -13.58 -3.95
N ALA A 246 -4.96 -12.77 -3.97
CA ALA A 246 -5.19 -11.82 -5.07
C ALA A 246 -4.11 -10.76 -5.13
N HIS A 247 -3.73 -10.18 -3.98
CA HIS A 247 -2.74 -9.11 -3.90
C HIS A 247 -1.34 -9.62 -4.26
N SER A 248 -0.87 -10.73 -3.68
CA SER A 248 0.44 -11.29 -4.01
C SER A 248 0.53 -11.76 -5.47
N THR A 249 -0.55 -12.29 -6.03
CA THR A 249 -0.62 -12.64 -7.46
C THR A 249 -0.50 -11.39 -8.33
N MET A 250 -1.20 -10.33 -7.98
CA MET A 250 -1.13 -9.02 -8.65
C MET A 250 0.31 -8.49 -8.64
N VAL A 251 0.91 -8.43 -7.46
CA VAL A 251 2.31 -8.01 -7.29
C VAL A 251 3.25 -8.89 -8.13
N GLY A 252 3.11 -10.20 -8.06
CA GLY A 252 3.96 -11.13 -8.80
C GLY A 252 3.81 -11.03 -10.32
N TYR A 253 2.66 -10.66 -10.84
CA TYR A 253 2.49 -10.33 -12.26
C TYR A 253 3.22 -9.02 -12.60
N ARG A 254 3.05 -8.00 -11.81
CA ARG A 254 3.71 -6.70 -12.00
C ARG A 254 5.23 -6.83 -12.03
N GLU A 255 5.82 -7.55 -11.09
CA GLU A 255 7.27 -7.66 -10.96
C GLU A 255 7.93 -8.58 -12.01
N ARG A 256 7.24 -9.64 -12.47
CA ARG A 256 7.82 -10.57 -13.46
C ARG A 256 7.89 -10.01 -14.87
N GLU A 257 7.00 -9.12 -15.24
CA GLU A 257 6.92 -8.59 -16.61
C GLU A 257 7.18 -7.08 -16.68
N PHE A 258 7.16 -6.38 -15.56
CA PHE A 258 7.66 -5.03 -15.40
C PHE A 258 8.97 -5.07 -14.59
N ASN A 259 10.10 -5.18 -15.28
CA ASN A 259 11.37 -4.90 -14.61
C ASN A 259 11.47 -3.37 -14.41
N PRO A 260 11.35 -2.84 -13.17
CA PRO A 260 11.41 -1.40 -12.93
C PRO A 260 12.77 -0.79 -13.30
N ALA A 261 13.83 -1.61 -13.45
CA ALA A 261 15.12 -1.17 -13.98
C ALA A 261 15.07 -0.87 -15.49
N THR A 262 14.05 -1.37 -16.20
CA THR A 262 13.86 -1.15 -17.65
C THR A 262 12.55 -0.44 -18.00
N ALA A 263 11.58 -0.40 -17.08
CA ALA A 263 10.35 0.35 -17.23
C ALA A 263 10.58 1.80 -16.79
N SER A 264 11.05 2.62 -17.71
CA SER A 264 10.91 4.07 -17.55
C SER A 264 9.42 4.39 -17.41
N PRO A 265 8.99 5.26 -16.44
CA PRO A 265 7.63 5.79 -16.43
C PRO A 265 7.24 6.53 -17.72
N LYS A 266 8.19 6.65 -18.65
CA LYS A 266 8.07 7.26 -19.96
C LYS A 266 7.68 6.28 -21.09
N ASN A 267 7.46 4.98 -20.83
CA ASN A 267 7.05 4.00 -21.83
C ASN A 267 5.81 3.26 -21.38
N TYR A 268 4.63 3.82 -21.66
CA TYR A 268 3.36 3.16 -21.45
C TYR A 268 3.19 2.01 -22.48
N SER A 269 3.11 0.76 -22.00
CA SER A 269 3.08 -0.42 -22.87
C SER A 269 1.72 -0.72 -23.51
N ALA A 270 0.66 -0.04 -23.09
CA ALA A 270 -0.72 -0.27 -23.52
C ALA A 270 -1.24 0.79 -24.52
N HIS A 271 -0.37 1.31 -25.39
CA HIS A 271 -0.76 2.33 -26.39
C HIS A 271 -1.96 1.90 -27.24
N ARG A 272 -1.99 0.64 -27.70
CA ARG A 272 -3.10 0.11 -28.51
C ARG A 272 -4.41 0.05 -27.75
N GLU A 273 -4.36 -0.34 -26.49
CA GLU A 273 -5.53 -0.40 -25.61
C GLU A 273 -6.06 1.00 -25.32
N LEU A 274 -5.18 1.98 -25.13
CA LEU A 274 -5.54 3.37 -24.97
C LEU A 274 -6.21 3.95 -26.25
N GLU A 275 -5.72 3.59 -27.42
CA GLU A 275 -6.35 3.95 -28.70
C GLU A 275 -7.79 3.40 -28.81
N LEU A 276 -7.98 2.16 -28.40
CA LEU A 276 -9.30 1.54 -28.38
C LEU A 276 -10.23 2.23 -27.38
N LEU A 277 -9.73 2.61 -26.21
CA LEU A 277 -10.49 3.36 -25.20
C LEU A 277 -10.75 4.79 -25.64
N ALA A 278 -9.83 5.44 -26.37
CA ALA A 278 -10.06 6.74 -26.97
C ALA A 278 -11.17 6.72 -28.05
N SER A 279 -11.51 5.53 -28.56
CA SER A 279 -12.65 5.34 -29.48
C SER A 279 -14.00 5.12 -28.76
N THR A 280 -14.07 5.44 -27.44
CA THR A 280 -15.28 5.27 -26.60
C THR A 280 -15.87 6.62 -26.16
N PRO A 281 -16.35 7.48 -27.08
CA PRO A 281 -16.80 8.83 -26.73
C PRO A 281 -18.06 8.84 -25.86
N VAL A 282 -18.94 7.85 -25.99
CA VAL A 282 -20.17 7.77 -25.19
C VAL A 282 -19.85 7.48 -23.72
N SER A 283 -19.00 6.47 -23.46
CA SER A 283 -18.55 6.15 -22.10
C SER A 283 -17.82 7.31 -21.45
N THR A 284 -16.90 7.95 -22.19
CA THR A 284 -16.13 9.10 -21.70
C THR A 284 -17.04 10.28 -21.38
N ARG A 285 -18.02 10.58 -22.22
CA ARG A 285 -18.99 11.65 -21.96
C ARG A 285 -19.82 11.37 -20.71
N ILE A 286 -20.34 10.15 -20.53
CA ILE A 286 -21.10 9.75 -19.33
C ILE A 286 -20.24 9.86 -18.06
N ILE A 287 -18.98 9.44 -18.13
CA ILE A 287 -18.05 9.61 -17.01
C ILE A 287 -17.87 11.10 -16.70
N LEU A 288 -17.56 11.92 -17.69
CA LEU A 288 -17.35 13.35 -17.50
C LEU A 288 -18.60 14.06 -16.96
N ASP A 289 -19.80 13.73 -17.47
CA ASP A 289 -21.06 14.26 -16.96
C ASP A 289 -21.28 13.92 -15.48
N THR A 290 -20.84 12.71 -15.07
CA THR A 290 -20.92 12.30 -13.67
C THR A 290 -19.94 13.06 -12.77
N LEU A 291 -18.78 13.48 -13.31
CA LEU A 291 -17.75 14.25 -12.62
C LEU A 291 -18.03 15.76 -12.63
N SER A 292 -18.73 16.23 -13.64
CA SER A 292 -18.96 17.66 -13.94
C SER A 292 -19.45 18.50 -12.75
N PRO A 293 -20.36 18.02 -11.85
CA PRO A 293 -20.79 18.81 -10.69
C PRO A 293 -19.66 19.18 -9.71
N SER A 294 -18.52 18.47 -9.78
CA SER A 294 -17.35 18.68 -8.89
C SER A 294 -16.21 19.46 -9.58
N LEU A 295 -16.37 19.78 -10.88
CA LEU A 295 -15.34 20.46 -11.67
C LEU A 295 -15.53 21.98 -11.66
N GLY A 296 -14.44 22.69 -11.37
CA GLY A 296 -14.36 24.16 -11.50
C GLY A 296 -14.14 24.61 -12.94
N SER A 297 -13.63 25.82 -13.11
CA SER A 297 -13.36 26.46 -14.42
C SER A 297 -11.90 26.31 -14.87
N GLU A 298 -10.96 26.25 -13.93
CA GLU A 298 -9.52 26.11 -14.16
C GLU A 298 -9.07 24.75 -13.68
N ILE A 299 -8.81 23.83 -14.61
CA ILE A 299 -8.57 22.41 -14.35
C ILE A 299 -7.14 22.05 -14.67
N LEU A 300 -6.48 21.34 -13.75
CA LEU A 300 -5.25 20.61 -13.99
C LEU A 300 -5.59 19.13 -14.22
N GLU A 301 -5.51 18.68 -15.45
CA GLU A 301 -5.68 17.27 -15.82
C GLU A 301 -4.34 16.55 -15.76
N VAL A 302 -4.23 15.56 -14.88
CA VAL A 302 -3.03 14.73 -14.74
C VAL A 302 -3.23 13.44 -15.50
N GLY A 303 -2.31 13.12 -16.43
CA GLY A 303 -2.38 11.94 -17.30
C GLY A 303 -3.42 12.09 -18.42
N ALA A 304 -3.25 13.11 -19.25
CA ALA A 304 -4.22 13.45 -20.31
C ALA A 304 -4.32 12.43 -21.46
N GLY A 305 -3.33 11.53 -21.58
CA GLY A 305 -3.29 10.48 -22.59
C GLY A 305 -3.36 11.05 -24.02
N LEU A 306 -4.39 10.67 -24.77
CA LEU A 306 -4.63 11.14 -26.14
C LEU A 306 -5.48 12.42 -26.22
N GLY A 307 -5.91 12.99 -25.09
CA GLY A 307 -6.63 14.28 -25.00
C GLY A 307 -8.14 14.19 -25.17
N LEU A 308 -8.75 13.00 -25.12
CA LEU A 308 -10.20 12.89 -25.30
C LEU A 308 -11.00 13.63 -24.21
N ILE A 309 -10.59 13.50 -22.94
CA ILE A 309 -11.22 14.21 -21.82
C ILE A 309 -10.89 15.70 -21.90
N THR A 310 -9.62 16.03 -22.18
CA THR A 310 -9.19 17.43 -22.39
C THR A 310 -10.08 18.14 -23.41
N GLN A 311 -10.33 17.53 -24.58
CA GLN A 311 -11.19 18.12 -25.61
C GLN A 311 -12.61 18.35 -25.11
N MET A 312 -13.21 17.35 -24.43
CA MET A 312 -14.55 17.48 -23.88
C MET A 312 -14.67 18.57 -22.81
N LEU A 313 -13.64 18.71 -21.96
CA LEU A 313 -13.58 19.79 -20.95
C LEU A 313 -13.56 21.16 -21.60
N VAL A 314 -12.79 21.32 -22.67
CA VAL A 314 -12.70 22.58 -23.40
C VAL A 314 -13.99 22.87 -24.16
N ASP A 315 -14.64 21.87 -24.77
CA ASP A 315 -15.94 22.00 -25.39
C ASP A 315 -17.04 22.44 -24.38
N ASP A 316 -16.87 22.04 -23.11
CA ASP A 316 -17.70 22.51 -21.98
C ASP A 316 -17.23 23.88 -21.40
N GLY A 317 -16.32 24.59 -22.08
CA GLY A 317 -15.90 25.96 -21.75
C GLY A 317 -14.86 26.03 -20.59
N LYS A 318 -14.19 24.94 -20.26
CA LYS A 318 -13.15 24.91 -19.21
C LYS A 318 -11.80 25.36 -19.76
N LYS A 319 -10.94 25.93 -18.89
CA LYS A 319 -9.52 26.12 -19.14
C LYS A 319 -8.76 24.93 -18.58
N VAL A 320 -7.91 24.32 -19.38
CA VAL A 320 -7.23 23.08 -19.01
C VAL A 320 -5.73 23.23 -19.15
N VAL A 321 -5.01 22.91 -18.07
CA VAL A 321 -3.60 22.52 -18.14
C VAL A 321 -3.57 21.00 -18.12
N ALA A 322 -2.98 20.38 -19.16
CA ALA A 322 -2.96 18.96 -19.37
C ALA A 322 -1.52 18.41 -19.26
N LEU A 323 -1.31 17.44 -18.39
CA LEU A 323 0.00 16.79 -18.18
C LEU A 323 -0.05 15.36 -18.69
N GLU A 324 0.92 15.00 -19.55
CA GLU A 324 1.10 13.62 -20.03
C GLU A 324 2.60 13.30 -20.07
N PRO A 325 3.13 12.44 -19.18
CA PRO A 325 4.57 12.18 -19.11
C PRO A 325 5.11 11.27 -20.22
N ASP A 326 4.25 10.46 -20.87
CA ASP A 326 4.69 9.62 -21.99
C ASP A 326 4.83 10.46 -23.26
N ALA A 327 6.07 10.56 -23.78
CA ALA A 327 6.37 11.39 -24.93
C ALA A 327 5.63 10.95 -26.22
N GLY A 328 5.37 9.63 -26.37
CA GLY A 328 4.65 9.10 -27.54
C GLY A 328 3.15 9.44 -27.49
N LEU A 329 2.55 9.40 -26.31
CA LEU A 329 1.16 9.83 -26.10
C LEU A 329 1.05 11.34 -26.24
N PHE A 330 2.00 12.08 -25.69
CA PHE A 330 1.99 13.55 -25.74
C PHE A 330 2.18 14.08 -27.19
N ASP A 331 3.00 13.45 -28.03
CA ASP A 331 3.11 13.81 -29.47
C ASP A 331 1.74 13.67 -30.18
N ARG A 332 0.98 12.64 -29.85
CA ARG A 332 -0.36 12.43 -30.39
C ARG A 332 -1.39 13.38 -29.77
N PHE A 333 -1.32 13.62 -28.46
CA PHE A 333 -2.11 14.64 -27.77
C PHE A 333 -1.98 15.98 -28.45
N SER A 334 -0.75 16.43 -28.71
CA SER A 334 -0.46 17.75 -29.32
C SER A 334 -0.99 17.87 -30.77
N LYS A 335 -1.11 16.74 -31.48
CA LYS A 335 -1.76 16.72 -32.81
C LYS A 335 -3.27 16.74 -32.74
N ASN A 336 -3.86 16.16 -31.70
CA ASN A 336 -5.29 16.08 -31.51
C ASN A 336 -5.88 17.37 -30.91
N ILE A 337 -5.13 18.04 -30.04
CA ILE A 337 -5.60 19.21 -29.27
C ILE A 337 -4.90 20.47 -29.77
N THR A 338 -5.64 21.30 -30.47
CA THR A 338 -5.13 22.56 -31.04
C THR A 338 -5.82 23.82 -30.45
N ASN A 339 -6.66 23.64 -29.43
CA ASN A 339 -7.44 24.72 -28.82
C ASN A 339 -6.57 25.60 -27.92
N ALA A 340 -6.66 26.91 -28.09
CA ALA A 340 -5.89 27.90 -27.30
C ALA A 340 -6.23 27.92 -25.79
N SER A 341 -7.32 27.31 -25.37
CA SER A 341 -7.70 27.18 -23.95
C SER A 341 -6.99 26.01 -23.25
N VAL A 342 -6.11 25.29 -23.97
CA VAL A 342 -5.33 24.17 -23.44
C VAL A 342 -3.86 24.51 -23.41
N SER A 343 -3.22 24.29 -22.26
CA SER A 343 -1.76 24.27 -22.14
C SER A 343 -1.31 22.83 -21.86
N GLY A 344 -0.77 22.15 -22.88
CA GLY A 344 -0.28 20.78 -22.76
C GLY A 344 1.22 20.74 -22.42
N HIS A 345 1.60 19.82 -21.50
CA HIS A 345 2.98 19.64 -21.09
C HIS A 345 3.37 18.17 -21.01
N CYS A 346 4.54 17.81 -21.64
CA CYS A 346 5.10 16.45 -21.60
C CYS A 346 5.92 16.25 -20.31
N MET A 347 5.23 16.12 -19.15
CA MET A 347 5.88 15.99 -17.85
C MET A 347 4.93 15.43 -16.80
N THR A 348 5.49 14.98 -15.69
CA THR A 348 4.74 14.60 -14.49
C THR A 348 4.27 15.84 -13.73
N LEU A 349 3.33 15.68 -12.79
CA LEU A 349 2.90 16.75 -11.90
C LEU A 349 4.04 17.33 -11.07
N HIS A 350 4.93 16.47 -10.58
CA HIS A 350 6.10 16.92 -9.82
C HIS A 350 7.05 17.81 -10.66
N GLU A 351 7.35 17.39 -11.89
CA GLU A 351 8.17 18.18 -12.82
C GLU A 351 7.50 19.52 -13.17
N TYR A 352 6.17 19.49 -13.37
CA TYR A 352 5.38 20.69 -13.68
C TYR A 352 5.50 21.74 -12.56
N LEU A 353 5.30 21.36 -11.32
CA LEU A 353 5.36 22.26 -10.17
C LEU A 353 6.79 22.76 -9.91
N ASN A 354 7.80 21.92 -10.12
CA ASN A 354 9.21 22.35 -10.00
C ASN A 354 9.57 23.41 -11.06
N THR A 355 8.96 23.35 -12.24
CA THR A 355 9.24 24.27 -13.35
C THR A 355 8.43 25.56 -13.25
N ASN A 356 7.16 25.48 -12.86
CA ASN A 356 6.21 26.61 -12.88
C ASN A 356 5.96 27.21 -11.49
N GLY A 357 6.54 26.63 -10.43
CA GLY A 357 6.32 27.02 -9.04
C GLY A 357 5.09 26.38 -8.40
N GLU A 358 5.06 26.38 -7.07
CA GLU A 358 3.98 25.80 -6.26
C GLU A 358 2.83 26.81 -6.00
N ALA A 359 2.56 27.73 -6.92
CA ALA A 359 1.47 28.68 -6.73
C ALA A 359 0.10 28.04 -6.92
N PRO A 360 -0.81 28.11 -5.94
CA PRO A 360 -2.17 27.58 -6.05
C PRO A 360 -2.92 28.26 -7.23
N SER A 361 -3.19 27.50 -8.28
CA SER A 361 -3.73 28.07 -9.54
C SER A 361 -5.00 27.41 -10.01
N PHE A 362 -5.34 26.19 -9.52
CA PHE A 362 -6.42 25.39 -10.07
C PHE A 362 -7.60 25.24 -9.11
N ASP A 363 -8.82 25.37 -9.67
CA ASP A 363 -10.04 25.07 -8.94
C ASP A 363 -10.25 23.56 -8.79
N THR A 364 -9.69 22.79 -9.74
CA THR A 364 -9.80 21.32 -9.77
C THR A 364 -8.49 20.69 -10.25
N VAL A 365 -8.08 19.63 -9.56
CA VAL A 365 -7.10 18.67 -10.08
C VAL A 365 -7.85 17.38 -10.41
N LEU A 366 -7.73 16.91 -11.66
CA LEU A 366 -8.49 15.79 -12.21
C LEU A 366 -7.59 14.61 -12.52
N TYR A 367 -7.95 13.44 -11.99
CA TYR A 367 -7.33 12.15 -12.27
C TYR A 367 -8.37 11.18 -12.83
N VAL A 368 -8.23 10.75 -14.07
CA VAL A 368 -9.13 9.76 -14.68
C VAL A 368 -8.33 8.57 -15.19
N ASN A 369 -8.40 7.46 -14.47
CA ASN A 369 -7.59 6.25 -14.70
C ASN A 369 -6.08 6.54 -14.73
N VAL A 370 -5.59 7.23 -13.71
CA VAL A 370 -4.19 7.63 -13.57
C VAL A 370 -3.59 7.21 -12.23
N LEU A 371 -4.32 7.42 -11.13
CA LEU A 371 -3.78 7.22 -9.78
C LEU A 371 -3.39 5.76 -9.52
N GLU A 372 -4.05 4.81 -10.18
CA GLU A 372 -3.71 3.38 -10.16
C GLU A 372 -2.36 3.06 -10.79
N HIS A 373 -1.81 3.94 -11.62
CA HIS A 373 -0.48 3.82 -12.24
C HIS A 373 0.63 4.43 -11.39
N ILE A 374 0.29 5.07 -10.26
CA ILE A 374 1.24 5.76 -9.40
C ILE A 374 1.52 4.92 -8.15
N GLY A 375 2.79 4.58 -7.95
CA GLY A 375 3.22 3.73 -6.82
C GLY A 375 2.96 4.39 -5.46
N ASP A 376 3.35 5.66 -5.31
CA ASP A 376 3.10 6.50 -4.13
C ASP A 376 1.92 7.45 -4.38
N ASP A 377 0.71 6.93 -4.27
CA ASP A 377 -0.52 7.69 -4.47
C ASP A 377 -0.76 8.77 -3.40
N ILE A 378 -0.29 8.56 -2.17
CA ILE A 378 -0.37 9.57 -1.11
C ILE A 378 0.59 10.73 -1.42
N GLY A 379 1.82 10.45 -1.81
CA GLY A 379 2.80 11.46 -2.21
C GLY A 379 2.34 12.27 -3.42
N GLU A 380 1.72 11.61 -4.40
CA GLU A 380 1.12 12.25 -5.57
C GLU A 380 0.00 13.23 -5.17
N LEU A 381 -0.95 12.80 -4.32
CA LEU A 381 -2.03 13.70 -3.87
C LEU A 381 -1.51 14.85 -3.00
N LYS A 382 -0.47 14.63 -2.18
CA LYS A 382 0.22 15.73 -1.46
C LYS A 382 0.85 16.74 -2.41
N THR A 383 1.37 16.26 -3.53
CA THR A 383 1.91 17.13 -4.60
C THR A 383 0.79 17.90 -5.28
N ALA A 384 -0.33 17.24 -5.58
CA ALA A 384 -1.50 17.87 -6.19
C ALA A 384 -2.10 18.99 -5.33
N VAL A 385 -2.11 18.83 -4.01
CA VAL A 385 -2.59 19.85 -3.05
C VAL A 385 -1.85 21.17 -3.23
N LYS A 386 -0.56 21.17 -3.58
CA LYS A 386 0.24 22.39 -3.79
C LYS A 386 -0.20 23.21 -5.01
N ALA A 387 -0.84 22.57 -5.99
CA ALA A 387 -1.38 23.23 -7.18
C ALA A 387 -2.78 23.79 -6.98
N MET A 388 -3.48 23.42 -5.90
CA MET A 388 -4.89 23.73 -5.68
C MET A 388 -5.09 25.06 -4.98
N LYS A 389 -6.10 25.79 -5.40
CA LYS A 389 -6.65 26.92 -4.64
C LYS A 389 -7.27 26.43 -3.32
N PRO A 390 -7.24 27.21 -2.23
CA PRO A 390 -7.99 26.92 -1.03
C PRO A 390 -9.48 26.68 -1.35
N GLY A 391 -10.05 25.59 -0.87
CA GLY A 391 -11.42 25.17 -1.21
C GLY A 391 -11.59 24.51 -2.57
N GLY A 392 -10.52 24.33 -3.34
CA GLY A 392 -10.51 23.57 -4.60
C GLY A 392 -10.76 22.08 -4.41
N ASN A 393 -11.15 21.40 -5.48
CA ASN A 393 -11.48 19.99 -5.48
C ASN A 393 -10.37 19.14 -6.14
N ILE A 394 -10.11 17.95 -5.59
CA ILE A 394 -9.54 16.83 -6.34
C ILE A 394 -10.67 15.91 -6.76
N VAL A 395 -10.71 15.57 -8.05
CA VAL A 395 -11.71 14.66 -8.62
C VAL A 395 -10.98 13.46 -9.20
N ILE A 396 -11.33 12.26 -8.71
CA ILE A 396 -10.64 11.02 -9.02
C ILE A 396 -11.63 10.00 -9.57
N PHE A 397 -11.29 9.40 -10.72
CA PHE A 397 -11.97 8.23 -11.28
C PHE A 397 -10.95 7.11 -11.43
N VAL A 398 -11.13 6.00 -10.69
CA VAL A 398 -10.17 4.89 -10.63
C VAL A 398 -10.86 3.52 -10.69
N PRO A 399 -10.16 2.46 -11.14
CA PRO A 399 -10.66 1.10 -11.07
C PRO A 399 -10.87 0.66 -9.62
N ALA A 400 -12.05 0.05 -9.38
CA ALA A 400 -12.48 -0.43 -8.09
C ALA A 400 -12.40 -1.95 -7.96
N ALA A 401 -12.73 -2.43 -6.75
CA ALA A 401 -12.86 -3.84 -6.43
C ALA A 401 -11.57 -4.65 -6.74
N PRO A 402 -10.60 -4.70 -5.83
CA PRO A 402 -9.35 -5.45 -6.01
C PRO A 402 -9.52 -6.89 -6.48
N ARG A 403 -10.67 -7.54 -6.15
CA ARG A 403 -11.03 -8.88 -6.65
C ARG A 403 -11.19 -8.96 -8.18
N LEU A 404 -11.37 -7.83 -8.85
CA LEU A 404 -11.49 -7.76 -10.32
C LEU A 404 -10.12 -7.63 -11.01
N TYR A 405 -9.03 -7.41 -10.25
CA TYR A 405 -7.71 -7.29 -10.85
C TYR A 405 -7.40 -8.50 -11.75
N GLY A 406 -7.11 -8.21 -13.01
CA GLY A 406 -6.93 -9.22 -14.04
C GLY A 406 -5.83 -8.86 -15.04
N THR A 407 -5.75 -9.63 -16.10
CA THR A 407 -4.72 -9.47 -17.14
C THR A 407 -4.71 -8.08 -17.80
N MET A 408 -5.87 -7.41 -17.86
CA MET A 408 -5.94 -6.06 -18.45
C MET A 408 -5.31 -5.02 -17.52
N ASP A 409 -5.60 -5.06 -16.21
CA ASP A 409 -4.97 -4.16 -15.24
C ASP A 409 -3.45 -4.27 -15.30
N TRP A 410 -2.99 -5.51 -15.40
CA TRP A 410 -1.59 -5.81 -15.49
C TRP A 410 -0.93 -5.29 -16.78
N ILE A 411 -1.52 -5.51 -17.96
CA ILE A 411 -1.01 -4.99 -19.24
C ILE A 411 -0.97 -3.47 -19.23
N SER A 412 -1.97 -2.84 -18.61
CA SER A 412 -2.05 -1.38 -18.44
C SER A 412 -1.08 -0.84 -17.37
N GLY A 413 -0.36 -1.68 -16.63
CA GLY A 413 0.60 -1.23 -15.62
C GLY A 413 -0.05 -0.71 -14.33
N HIS A 414 -1.25 -1.17 -13.99
CA HIS A 414 -1.91 -0.77 -12.74
C HIS A 414 -1.17 -1.35 -11.53
N TYR A 415 -0.77 -0.50 -10.61
CA TYR A 415 -0.27 -0.94 -9.31
C TYR A 415 -1.38 -1.57 -8.47
N ARG A 416 -2.63 -1.06 -8.60
CA ARG A 416 -3.76 -1.47 -7.74
C ARG A 416 -5.12 -1.16 -8.35
N ARG A 417 -6.14 -1.76 -7.73
CA ARG A 417 -7.54 -1.34 -7.78
C ARG A 417 -7.95 -0.96 -6.36
N TYR A 418 -8.77 0.05 -6.21
CA TYR A 418 -9.11 0.61 -4.91
C TYR A 418 -10.36 -0.01 -4.28
N ARG A 419 -10.35 -0.15 -2.95
CA ARG A 419 -11.58 -0.16 -2.15
C ARG A 419 -11.95 1.26 -1.79
N MET A 420 -13.26 1.50 -1.57
CA MET A 420 -13.75 2.83 -1.22
C MET A 420 -13.05 3.42 0.01
N ASN A 421 -12.87 2.60 1.06
CA ASN A 421 -12.21 3.06 2.30
C ASN A 421 -10.71 3.29 2.10
N GLU A 422 -10.05 2.51 1.23
CA GLU A 422 -8.64 2.71 0.90
C GLU A 422 -8.43 4.04 0.17
N LEU A 423 -9.26 4.32 -0.86
CA LEU A 423 -9.18 5.58 -1.60
C LEU A 423 -9.47 6.80 -0.71
N LYS A 424 -10.47 6.70 0.19
CA LYS A 424 -10.74 7.74 1.20
C LYS A 424 -9.54 7.96 2.13
N SER A 425 -8.91 6.89 2.59
CA SER A 425 -7.73 6.99 3.47
C SER A 425 -6.55 7.67 2.77
N VAL A 426 -6.33 7.39 1.49
CA VAL A 426 -5.29 8.04 0.67
C VAL A 426 -5.53 9.54 0.62
N ALA A 427 -6.76 9.99 0.33
CA ALA A 427 -7.11 11.41 0.29
C ALA A 427 -6.92 12.11 1.64
N VAL A 428 -7.40 11.49 2.73
CA VAL A 428 -7.24 12.04 4.10
C VAL A 428 -5.77 12.12 4.50
N SER A 429 -4.95 11.11 4.16
CA SER A 429 -3.51 11.12 4.41
C SER A 429 -2.75 12.19 3.62
N ALA A 430 -3.33 12.67 2.52
CA ALA A 430 -2.83 13.79 1.75
C ALA A 430 -3.31 15.17 2.26
N GLY A 431 -4.10 15.23 3.34
CA GLY A 431 -4.62 16.48 3.91
C GLY A 431 -5.92 16.98 3.27
N LEU A 432 -6.64 16.11 2.58
CA LEU A 432 -7.90 16.44 1.91
C LEU A 432 -9.12 15.97 2.73
N GLU A 433 -10.22 16.69 2.62
CA GLU A 433 -11.53 16.32 3.15
C GLU A 433 -12.34 15.61 2.05
N VAL A 434 -12.80 14.38 2.33
CA VAL A 434 -13.63 13.62 1.37
C VAL A 434 -15.04 14.16 1.36
N VAL A 435 -15.45 14.75 0.23
CA VAL A 435 -16.79 15.29 0.02
C VAL A 435 -17.76 14.19 -0.40
N ASP A 436 -17.39 13.37 -1.40
CA ASP A 436 -18.18 12.26 -1.90
C ASP A 436 -17.26 11.13 -2.38
N CYS A 437 -17.71 9.89 -2.22
CA CYS A 437 -17.04 8.73 -2.78
C CYS A 437 -18.08 7.65 -3.10
N LYS A 438 -18.25 7.34 -4.37
CA LYS A 438 -19.29 6.43 -4.86
C LYS A 438 -18.75 5.41 -5.86
N ALA A 439 -19.40 4.26 -5.91
CA ALA A 439 -19.11 3.23 -6.91
C ALA A 439 -19.82 3.58 -8.25
N PHE A 440 -19.18 3.15 -9.34
CA PHE A 440 -19.65 3.36 -10.70
C PHE A 440 -19.51 2.07 -11.51
N ASP A 441 -20.35 1.88 -12.54
CA ASP A 441 -20.35 0.76 -13.48
C ASP A 441 -20.47 -0.63 -12.82
N PRO A 442 -21.60 -0.96 -12.18
CA PRO A 442 -21.84 -2.28 -11.62
C PRO A 442 -22.02 -3.37 -12.68
N ILE A 443 -22.64 -3.06 -13.84
CA ILE A 443 -22.86 -4.04 -14.92
C ILE A 443 -21.55 -4.43 -15.56
N GLY A 444 -20.63 -3.49 -15.80
CA GLY A 444 -19.34 -3.76 -16.41
C GLY A 444 -18.40 -4.62 -15.56
N ALA A 445 -18.67 -4.75 -14.26
CA ALA A 445 -17.87 -5.60 -13.37
C ALA A 445 -17.93 -7.09 -13.75
N ILE A 446 -19.08 -7.58 -14.19
CA ILE A 446 -19.31 -9.01 -14.53
C ILE A 446 -18.51 -9.43 -15.79
N PRO A 447 -18.71 -8.79 -16.96
CA PRO A 447 -17.94 -9.13 -18.17
C PRO A 447 -16.45 -8.88 -17.98
N TYR A 448 -16.05 -7.83 -17.24
CA TYR A 448 -14.65 -7.60 -16.91
C TYR A 448 -14.02 -8.77 -16.14
N TRP A 449 -14.68 -9.23 -15.07
CA TRP A 449 -14.25 -10.38 -14.29
C TRP A 449 -14.14 -11.65 -15.16
N LEU A 450 -15.17 -11.94 -15.99
CA LEU A 450 -15.18 -13.11 -16.85
C LEU A 450 -14.03 -13.08 -17.86
N MET A 451 -13.82 -11.95 -18.54
CA MET A 451 -12.85 -11.85 -19.63
C MET A 451 -11.41 -11.78 -19.13
N TYR A 452 -11.14 -10.97 -18.12
CA TYR A 452 -9.77 -10.62 -17.75
C TYR A 452 -9.29 -11.31 -16.46
N ARG A 453 -10.18 -11.69 -15.57
CA ARG A 453 -9.82 -12.42 -14.35
C ARG A 453 -9.95 -13.93 -14.52
N PHE A 454 -11.05 -14.42 -15.12
CA PHE A 454 -11.32 -15.83 -15.26
C PHE A 454 -10.70 -16.40 -16.54
N LEU A 455 -11.05 -15.87 -17.72
CA LEU A 455 -10.54 -16.32 -19.02
C LEU A 455 -9.13 -15.80 -19.33
N LYS A 456 -8.59 -14.88 -18.51
CA LYS A 456 -7.22 -14.31 -18.62
C LYS A 456 -6.90 -13.79 -20.02
N ARG A 457 -7.85 -13.19 -20.72
CA ARG A 457 -7.61 -12.59 -22.04
C ARG A 457 -6.65 -11.42 -21.89
N ARG A 458 -5.76 -11.27 -22.90
CA ARG A 458 -4.69 -10.26 -22.89
C ARG A 458 -4.92 -9.13 -23.90
N THR A 459 -6.03 -9.16 -24.62
CA THR A 459 -6.34 -8.16 -25.65
C THR A 459 -7.80 -7.73 -25.57
N LEU A 460 -8.04 -6.45 -25.89
CA LEU A 460 -9.38 -5.90 -26.12
C LEU A 460 -9.82 -6.26 -27.55
N ALA A 461 -11.04 -6.81 -27.69
CA ALA A 461 -11.65 -6.97 -28.99
C ALA A 461 -12.48 -5.71 -29.31
N ASN A 462 -12.37 -5.18 -30.53
CA ASN A 462 -13.10 -3.98 -30.95
C ASN A 462 -14.62 -4.10 -30.71
N SER A 463 -15.20 -5.26 -31.00
CA SER A 463 -16.63 -5.51 -30.74
C SER A 463 -17.02 -5.42 -29.27
N SER A 464 -16.13 -5.87 -28.37
CA SER A 464 -16.35 -5.78 -26.92
C SER A 464 -16.28 -4.33 -26.44
N VAL A 465 -15.37 -3.53 -27.00
CA VAL A 465 -15.22 -2.11 -26.69
C VAL A 465 -16.46 -1.32 -27.15
N VAL A 466 -16.93 -1.58 -28.37
CA VAL A 466 -18.16 -0.93 -28.90
C VAL A 466 -19.40 -1.32 -28.09
N LEU A 467 -19.53 -2.59 -27.71
CA LEU A 467 -20.63 -3.05 -26.86
C LEU A 467 -20.59 -2.37 -25.48
N TYR A 468 -19.39 -2.27 -24.91
CA TYR A 468 -19.20 -1.61 -23.63
C TYR A 468 -19.56 -0.13 -23.69
N ASP A 469 -19.07 0.59 -24.71
CA ASP A 469 -19.34 2.01 -24.91
C ASP A 469 -20.81 2.34 -25.13
N LYS A 470 -21.45 1.59 -26.05
CA LYS A 470 -22.81 1.94 -26.51
C LYS A 470 -23.94 1.32 -25.69
N VAL A 471 -23.67 0.26 -24.92
CA VAL A 471 -24.70 -0.50 -24.21
C VAL A 471 -24.43 -0.62 -22.72
N ILE A 472 -23.25 -1.13 -22.34
CA ILE A 472 -23.00 -1.48 -20.95
C ILE A 472 -22.89 -0.24 -20.06
N ILE A 473 -22.13 0.76 -20.44
CA ILE A 473 -21.97 1.99 -19.65
C ILE A 473 -23.28 2.80 -19.58
N PRO A 474 -24.02 3.04 -20.66
CA PRO A 474 -25.33 3.72 -20.56
C PRO A 474 -26.31 3.00 -19.64
N LEU A 475 -26.41 1.66 -19.72
CA LEU A 475 -27.24 0.89 -18.82
C LEU A 475 -26.76 0.95 -17.36
N SER A 476 -25.44 0.88 -17.13
CA SER A 476 -24.84 1.03 -15.80
C SER A 476 -25.13 2.40 -15.19
N ALA A 477 -25.01 3.46 -15.97
CA ALA A 477 -25.27 4.84 -15.54
C ALA A 477 -26.75 5.09 -15.18
N ALA A 478 -27.67 4.35 -15.79
CA ALA A 478 -29.10 4.41 -15.49
C ALA A 478 -29.48 3.73 -14.16
N ILE A 479 -28.58 2.96 -13.54
CA ILE A 479 -28.86 2.28 -12.26
C ILE A 479 -28.83 3.31 -11.12
N PRO A 480 -29.88 3.34 -10.27
CA PRO A 480 -29.91 4.24 -9.12
C PRO A 480 -28.73 3.99 -8.15
N GLN A 481 -28.12 5.06 -7.64
CA GLN A 481 -26.93 5.00 -6.80
C GLN A 481 -27.11 4.15 -5.53
N PHE A 482 -28.33 4.11 -4.94
CA PHE A 482 -28.60 3.29 -3.76
C PHE A 482 -28.47 1.78 -4.02
N ILE A 483 -28.67 1.32 -5.27
CA ILE A 483 -28.45 -0.06 -5.69
C ILE A 483 -26.94 -0.28 -5.84
N ILE A 484 -26.24 0.64 -6.52
CA ILE A 484 -24.80 0.56 -6.75
C ILE A 484 -24.02 0.51 -5.42
N THR A 485 -24.47 1.27 -4.42
CA THR A 485 -23.85 1.26 -3.07
C THR A 485 -23.88 -0.12 -2.44
N LYS A 486 -24.91 -0.93 -2.70
CA LYS A 486 -25.03 -2.30 -2.16
C LYS A 486 -24.27 -3.34 -2.98
N THR A 487 -24.25 -3.19 -4.29
CA THR A 487 -23.65 -4.17 -5.23
C THR A 487 -22.18 -3.90 -5.50
N GLY A 488 -21.73 -2.66 -5.31
CA GLY A 488 -20.42 -2.16 -5.73
C GLY A 488 -20.37 -1.86 -7.23
N GLY A 489 -19.19 -1.47 -7.72
CA GLY A 489 -18.97 -1.16 -9.14
C GLY A 489 -17.58 -1.58 -9.59
N LYS A 490 -17.33 -1.46 -10.90
CA LYS A 490 -16.03 -1.69 -11.53
C LYS A 490 -15.07 -0.52 -11.26
N ASN A 491 -15.60 0.67 -11.03
CA ASN A 491 -14.85 1.90 -10.80
C ASN A 491 -15.35 2.62 -9.54
N LEU A 492 -14.53 3.53 -9.01
CA LEU A 492 -14.86 4.50 -7.98
C LEU A 492 -14.72 5.91 -8.53
N ILE A 493 -15.64 6.77 -8.08
CA ILE A 493 -15.57 8.22 -8.26
C ILE A 493 -15.39 8.81 -6.87
N MET A 494 -14.40 9.68 -6.70
CA MET A 494 -14.21 10.43 -5.46
C MET A 494 -14.02 11.91 -5.74
N THR A 495 -14.70 12.74 -4.96
CA THR A 495 -14.42 14.17 -4.85
C THR A 495 -13.90 14.43 -3.44
N ALA A 496 -12.72 15.02 -3.35
CA ALA A 496 -12.16 15.49 -2.11
C ALA A 496 -11.77 16.96 -2.23
N ARG A 497 -11.79 17.70 -1.13
CA ARG A 497 -11.60 19.15 -1.10
C ARG A 497 -10.38 19.51 -0.27
N LEU A 498 -9.63 20.49 -0.74
CA LEU A 498 -8.63 21.14 0.09
C LEU A 498 -9.33 22.04 1.11
N PRO A 499 -9.18 21.80 2.44
CA PRO A 499 -9.80 22.64 3.45
C PRO A 499 -9.40 24.12 3.26
N GLN A 500 -10.33 25.03 3.52
CA GLN A 500 -9.99 26.45 3.61
C GLN A 500 -9.23 26.70 4.91
N PRO A 501 -8.21 27.54 4.92
CA PRO A 501 -7.59 27.99 6.17
C PRO A 501 -8.69 28.54 7.08
N ALA A 502 -8.64 28.17 8.36
CA ALA A 502 -9.54 28.76 9.35
C ALA A 502 -9.26 30.29 9.38
N VAL A 503 -10.31 31.09 9.14
CA VAL A 503 -10.25 32.56 9.19
C VAL A 503 -10.07 33.03 10.62
#